data_414b29be3eac57e50d8aa19033d71c31
#
_entry.id   414b29be3eac57e50d8aa19033d71c31
#
_cell.length_a   1.000
_cell.length_b   1.000
_cell.length_c   1.000
_cell.angle_alpha   90.00
_cell.angle_beta   90.00
_cell.angle_gamma   90.00
#
_symmetry.space_group_name_H-M   'P 1'
#
loop_
_entity.id
_entity.type
_entity.pdbx_description
1 polymer ?
#
loop_
_entity_poly.entity_id
_entity_poly.type
_entity_poly.pdbx_seq_one_letter_code
_entity_poly.pdbx_strand_id
1 'polypeptide(L)'
;MKKPIPLLLLVVVAAGFSFAADPPKQPVPYSHKQHLAMGLPCKNCHTSPDPGEMMGIPPVKVCMGCHTSVKTESPHIQKLAKHAADKTEPPWVRIYQIPSYVFFSHKVHLETGAKCEGCHGPVAAREALWKETNISMGACMECHRQNKASNDCTYCHEARQ
;
A
#
# COMPACT_ATOMS: atom_id res chain seq x y z
N MET A 1 19.64 53.85 -37.82
CA MET A 1 19.90 53.13 -36.54
C MET A 1 18.63 52.42 -36.16
N LYS A 2 18.58 51.09 -36.33
CA LYS A 2 17.40 50.26 -35.97
C LYS A 2 17.56 49.80 -34.52
N LYS A 3 16.59 50.11 -33.63
CA LYS A 3 16.59 49.69 -32.23
C LYS A 3 16.22 48.20 -32.18
N PRO A 4 16.92 47.38 -31.36
CA PRO A 4 16.53 45.98 -31.19
C PRO A 4 15.24 45.88 -30.36
N ILE A 5 14.31 45.02 -30.80
CA ILE A 5 13.08 44.67 -30.08
C ILE A 5 13.45 43.57 -29.09
N PRO A 6 13.19 43.74 -27.77
CA PRO A 6 13.45 42.68 -26.81
C PRO A 6 12.51 41.48 -27.03
N LEU A 7 13.10 40.34 -27.30
CA LEU A 7 12.39 39.04 -27.33
C LEU A 7 11.97 38.66 -25.95
N LEU A 8 10.68 38.82 -25.65
CA LEU A 8 10.10 38.40 -24.35
C LEU A 8 9.95 36.88 -24.38
N LEU A 9 10.82 36.16 -23.68
CA LEU A 9 10.76 34.72 -23.54
C LEU A 9 9.61 34.38 -22.60
N LEU A 10 8.48 33.92 -23.16
CA LEU A 10 7.33 33.45 -22.38
C LEU A 10 7.66 32.06 -21.83
N VAL A 11 8.06 31.97 -20.55
CA VAL A 11 8.24 30.68 -19.87
C VAL A 11 6.87 30.15 -19.47
N VAL A 12 6.34 29.21 -20.25
CA VAL A 12 5.12 28.47 -19.90
C VAL A 12 5.50 27.43 -18.85
N VAL A 13 5.24 27.73 -17.58
CA VAL A 13 5.30 26.73 -16.52
C VAL A 13 4.10 25.81 -16.66
N ALA A 14 4.32 24.64 -17.24
CA ALA A 14 3.32 23.59 -17.24
C ALA A 14 3.14 23.07 -15.81
N ALA A 15 2.12 23.56 -15.12
CA ALA A 15 1.70 22.98 -13.85
C ALA A 15 1.15 21.58 -14.13
N GLY A 16 1.97 20.56 -13.88
CA GLY A 16 1.56 19.17 -13.96
C GLY A 16 0.51 18.90 -12.86
N PHE A 17 -0.75 18.79 -13.26
CA PHE A 17 -1.80 18.30 -12.38
C PHE A 17 -1.56 16.80 -12.14
N SER A 18 -0.89 16.46 -11.04
CA SER A 18 -0.92 15.09 -10.52
C SER A 18 -2.31 14.83 -9.96
N PHE A 19 -3.12 14.08 -10.68
CA PHE A 19 -4.35 13.51 -10.13
C PHE A 19 -3.95 12.43 -9.10
N ALA A 20 -3.73 12.83 -7.87
CA ALA A 20 -3.71 11.88 -6.77
C ALA A 20 -5.14 11.36 -6.61
N ALA A 21 -5.35 10.07 -6.80
CA ALA A 21 -6.64 9.46 -6.52
C ALA A 21 -6.93 9.61 -5.02
N ASP A 22 -8.15 10.03 -4.68
CA ASP A 22 -8.55 10.12 -3.28
C ASP A 22 -8.49 8.75 -2.60
N PRO A 23 -8.05 8.69 -1.33
CA PRO A 23 -8.08 7.45 -0.58
C PRO A 23 -9.50 6.88 -0.52
N PRO A 24 -9.70 5.59 -0.74
CA PRO A 24 -11.02 5.00 -0.60
C PRO A 24 -11.50 5.09 0.84
N LYS A 25 -12.81 5.28 1.00
CA LYS A 25 -13.42 5.36 2.34
C LYS A 25 -13.33 4.00 3.03
N GLN A 26 -12.60 3.95 4.11
CA GLN A 26 -12.45 2.76 4.95
C GLN A 26 -13.57 2.67 6.00
N PRO A 27 -13.89 1.46 6.52
CA PRO A 27 -14.93 1.26 7.54
C PRO A 27 -14.66 2.05 8.84
N VAL A 28 -13.38 2.17 9.19
CA VAL A 28 -12.87 3.07 10.23
C VAL A 28 -11.60 3.74 9.71
N PRO A 29 -11.32 5.01 10.07
CA PRO A 29 -10.06 5.63 9.70
C PRO A 29 -8.91 4.94 10.42
N TYR A 30 -7.89 4.55 9.65
CA TYR A 30 -6.68 3.94 10.18
C TYR A 30 -5.45 4.68 9.66
N SER A 31 -4.60 5.14 10.57
CA SER A 31 -3.36 5.84 10.24
C SER A 31 -2.16 4.93 10.40
N HIS A 32 -1.55 4.53 9.30
CA HIS A 32 -0.27 3.83 9.33
C HIS A 32 0.83 4.70 9.95
N LYS A 33 0.85 5.99 9.63
CA LYS A 33 1.81 6.96 10.17
C LYS A 33 1.82 6.96 11.70
N GLN A 34 0.65 7.03 12.34
CA GLN A 34 0.56 7.07 13.80
C GLN A 34 1.01 5.75 14.42
N HIS A 35 0.60 4.60 13.87
CA HIS A 35 0.95 3.29 14.42
C HIS A 35 2.43 2.95 14.23
N LEU A 36 3.00 3.25 13.05
CA LEU A 36 4.41 3.00 12.78
C LEU A 36 5.33 3.95 13.58
N ALA A 37 4.88 5.16 13.90
CA ALA A 37 5.60 6.08 14.79
C ALA A 37 5.77 5.53 16.23
N MET A 38 4.96 4.54 16.63
CA MET A 38 5.10 3.83 17.91
C MET A 38 6.13 2.69 17.86
N GLY A 39 6.86 2.53 16.73
CA GLY A 39 7.86 1.47 16.56
C GLY A 39 7.28 0.10 16.20
N LEU A 40 6.01 0.03 15.79
CA LEU A 40 5.38 -1.21 15.37
C LEU A 40 5.80 -1.55 13.92
N PRO A 41 6.55 -2.64 13.67
CA PRO A 41 6.91 -3.05 12.32
C PRO A 41 5.69 -3.59 11.55
N CYS A 42 5.75 -3.54 10.22
CA CYS A 42 4.67 -4.01 9.33
C CYS A 42 4.18 -5.42 9.67
N LYS A 43 5.12 -6.31 9.99
CA LYS A 43 4.86 -7.73 10.29
C LYS A 43 4.14 -7.97 11.62
N ASN A 44 4.03 -6.99 12.50
CA ASN A 44 3.21 -7.13 13.71
C ASN A 44 1.71 -7.20 13.38
N CYS A 45 1.31 -6.64 12.26
CA CYS A 45 -0.08 -6.59 11.83
C CYS A 45 -0.31 -7.45 10.56
N HIS A 46 0.61 -7.40 9.61
CA HIS A 46 0.57 -8.17 8.37
C HIS A 46 1.43 -9.43 8.50
N THR A 47 0.84 -10.54 8.89
CA THR A 47 1.56 -11.73 9.38
C THR A 47 1.62 -12.89 8.40
N SER A 48 0.95 -12.83 7.26
CA SER A 48 0.76 -13.98 6.39
C SER A 48 1.44 -13.80 5.01
N PRO A 49 2.77 -13.89 4.93
CA PRO A 49 3.46 -13.81 3.64
C PRO A 49 3.26 -15.06 2.78
N ASP A 50 2.78 -16.16 3.35
CA ASP A 50 2.62 -17.48 2.75
C ASP A 50 1.22 -18.05 3.09
N PRO A 51 0.46 -18.58 2.11
CA PRO A 51 0.75 -18.65 0.69
C PRO A 51 0.48 -17.32 -0.05
N GLY A 52 1.48 -16.69 -0.52
CA GLY A 52 1.68 -15.82 -1.60
C GLY A 52 1.00 -14.47 -1.71
N GLU A 53 -0.18 -14.38 -2.21
CA GLU A 53 -0.73 -13.13 -2.75
C GLU A 53 -1.04 -12.05 -1.72
N MET A 54 -1.41 -12.42 -0.53
CA MET A 54 -1.87 -11.50 0.50
C MET A 54 -1.10 -11.68 1.79
N MET A 55 -0.53 -10.58 2.27
CA MET A 55 -0.01 -10.52 3.65
C MET A 55 -1.13 -10.58 4.71
N GLY A 56 -2.37 -10.47 4.26
CA GLY A 56 -3.54 -10.37 5.12
C GLY A 56 -3.79 -8.96 5.67
N ILE A 57 -5.04 -8.68 5.92
CA ILE A 57 -5.46 -7.56 6.76
C ILE A 57 -5.53 -8.10 8.19
N PRO A 58 -4.95 -7.42 9.19
CA PRO A 58 -4.95 -7.94 10.55
C PRO A 58 -6.38 -8.10 11.07
N PRO A 59 -6.70 -9.23 11.70
CA PRO A 59 -8.02 -9.43 12.30
C PRO A 59 -8.27 -8.42 13.43
N VAL A 60 -9.54 -8.08 13.67
CA VAL A 60 -9.94 -7.07 14.67
C VAL A 60 -9.36 -7.31 16.05
N LYS A 61 -9.11 -8.55 16.43
CA LYS A 61 -8.47 -8.91 17.70
C LYS A 61 -7.08 -8.30 17.87
N VAL A 62 -6.34 -8.08 16.78
CA VAL A 62 -5.02 -7.42 16.83
C VAL A 62 -5.18 -5.96 17.23
N CYS A 63 -6.18 -5.28 16.68
CA CYS A 63 -6.52 -3.89 17.04
C CYS A 63 -6.91 -3.80 18.52
N MET A 64 -7.75 -4.72 18.97
CA MET A 64 -8.26 -4.76 20.34
C MET A 64 -7.21 -5.16 21.37
N GLY A 65 -6.06 -5.68 20.98
CA GLY A 65 -4.92 -5.90 21.88
C GLY A 65 -4.47 -4.63 22.63
N CYS A 66 -4.61 -3.47 22.00
CA CYS A 66 -4.34 -2.16 22.60
C CYS A 66 -5.61 -1.35 22.83
N HIS A 67 -6.56 -1.40 21.91
CA HIS A 67 -7.75 -0.55 21.95
C HIS A 67 -8.84 -0.97 22.94
N THR A 68 -8.61 -2.00 23.72
CA THR A 68 -9.38 -2.30 24.93
C THR A 68 -9.11 -1.29 26.06
N SER A 69 -7.97 -0.57 25.99
CA SER A 69 -7.58 0.44 26.98
C SER A 69 -7.16 1.79 26.37
N VAL A 70 -6.91 1.83 25.06
CA VAL A 70 -6.44 3.03 24.35
C VAL A 70 -7.54 3.57 23.46
N LYS A 71 -7.85 4.87 23.60
CA LYS A 71 -8.87 5.60 22.82
C LYS A 71 -10.27 4.96 22.85
N THR A 72 -10.64 4.36 23.97
CA THR A 72 -11.91 3.61 24.14
C THR A 72 -13.17 4.46 23.85
N GLU A 73 -13.10 5.77 24.12
CA GLU A 73 -14.20 6.72 23.89
C GLU A 73 -14.37 7.13 22.41
N SER A 74 -13.41 6.74 21.55
CA SER A 74 -13.51 7.04 20.13
C SER A 74 -14.63 6.24 19.46
N PRO A 75 -15.54 6.86 18.70
CA PRO A 75 -16.61 6.13 18.00
C PRO A 75 -16.06 5.12 16.99
N HIS A 76 -14.85 5.34 16.48
CA HIS A 76 -14.17 4.41 15.58
C HIS A 76 -13.66 3.18 16.33
N ILE A 77 -13.15 3.36 17.55
CA ILE A 77 -12.72 2.24 18.39
C ILE A 77 -13.92 1.46 18.90
N GLN A 78 -15.01 2.13 19.28
CA GLN A 78 -16.26 1.47 19.66
C GLN A 78 -16.82 0.63 18.51
N LYS A 79 -16.67 1.08 17.25
CA LYS A 79 -17.04 0.28 16.08
C LYS A 79 -16.16 -0.97 15.94
N LEU A 80 -14.86 -0.88 16.19
CA LEU A 80 -13.98 -2.06 16.22
C LEU A 80 -14.33 -3.01 17.37
N ALA A 81 -14.60 -2.49 18.55
CA ALA A 81 -15.03 -3.27 19.70
C ALA A 81 -16.34 -4.03 19.41
N LYS A 82 -17.28 -3.40 18.69
CA LYS A 82 -18.50 -4.07 18.24
C LYS A 82 -18.19 -5.22 17.28
N HIS A 83 -17.32 -5.04 16.29
CA HIS A 83 -16.89 -6.12 15.41
C HIS A 83 -16.27 -7.28 16.20
N ALA A 84 -15.43 -6.97 17.20
CA ALA A 84 -14.83 -8.00 18.05
C ALA A 84 -15.87 -8.77 18.88
N ALA A 85 -16.86 -8.09 19.45
CA ALA A 85 -17.96 -8.71 20.20
C ALA A 85 -18.85 -9.58 19.32
N ASP A 86 -19.16 -9.12 18.12
CA ASP A 86 -19.99 -9.83 17.13
C ASP A 86 -19.20 -10.97 16.42
N LYS A 87 -17.90 -11.12 16.69
CA LYS A 87 -17.00 -12.06 15.99
C LYS A 87 -16.98 -11.86 14.47
N THR A 88 -17.05 -10.62 14.03
CA THR A 88 -16.97 -10.21 12.62
C THR A 88 -15.75 -9.37 12.37
N GLU A 89 -15.32 -9.28 11.11
CA GLU A 89 -14.22 -8.41 10.72
C GLU A 89 -14.74 -7.13 10.05
N PRO A 90 -14.07 -5.96 10.26
CA PRO A 90 -14.41 -4.76 9.50
C PRO A 90 -14.23 -4.98 8.00
N PRO A 91 -15.18 -4.54 7.15
CA PRO A 91 -15.12 -4.72 5.70
C PRO A 91 -14.11 -3.76 5.06
N TRP A 92 -12.82 -4.02 5.28
CA TRP A 92 -11.75 -3.20 4.75
C TRP A 92 -11.71 -3.18 3.22
N VAL A 93 -11.49 -2.00 2.65
CA VAL A 93 -11.30 -1.83 1.21
C VAL A 93 -9.82 -2.03 0.88
N ARG A 94 -9.53 -3.01 0.02
CA ARG A 94 -8.16 -3.29 -0.45
C ARG A 94 -7.68 -2.17 -1.39
N ILE A 95 -6.47 -1.68 -1.14
CA ILE A 95 -5.85 -0.62 -1.93
C ILE A 95 -5.10 -1.20 -3.13
N TYR A 96 -4.29 -2.22 -2.88
CA TYR A 96 -3.50 -2.89 -3.91
C TYR A 96 -4.12 -4.25 -4.22
N GLN A 97 -4.40 -4.47 -5.50
CA GLN A 97 -4.92 -5.72 -6.03
C GLN A 97 -4.21 -6.01 -7.35
N ILE A 98 -3.87 -7.26 -7.56
CA ILE A 98 -3.40 -7.81 -8.83
C ILE A 98 -4.47 -8.73 -9.40
N PRO A 99 -4.52 -8.92 -10.74
CA PRO A 99 -5.47 -9.87 -11.35
C PRO A 99 -5.26 -11.29 -10.84
N SER A 100 -6.34 -12.08 -10.79
CA SER A 100 -6.32 -13.46 -10.28
C SER A 100 -5.46 -14.44 -11.11
N TYR A 101 -5.14 -14.09 -12.34
CA TYR A 101 -4.25 -14.86 -13.21
C TYR A 101 -2.77 -14.51 -13.03
N VAL A 102 -2.43 -13.67 -12.04
CA VAL A 102 -1.05 -13.35 -11.67
C VAL A 102 -0.73 -14.01 -10.34
N PHE A 103 0.17 -14.96 -10.34
CA PHE A 103 0.64 -15.66 -9.15
C PHE A 103 1.81 -14.89 -8.53
N PHE A 104 1.49 -14.06 -7.55
CA PHE A 104 2.45 -13.26 -6.82
C PHE A 104 2.73 -13.88 -5.44
N SER A 105 3.98 -13.88 -5.02
CA SER A 105 4.36 -14.35 -3.68
C SER A 105 5.11 -13.26 -2.91
N HIS A 106 4.50 -12.74 -1.86
CA HIS A 106 5.17 -11.85 -0.92
C HIS A 106 6.39 -12.53 -0.27
N LYS A 107 6.27 -13.82 0.05
CA LYS A 107 7.35 -14.59 0.68
C LYS A 107 8.63 -14.53 -0.14
N VAL A 108 8.55 -14.88 -1.43
CA VAL A 108 9.70 -14.89 -2.34
C VAL A 108 10.35 -13.49 -2.43
N HIS A 109 9.55 -12.45 -2.57
CA HIS A 109 10.07 -11.08 -2.65
C HIS A 109 10.73 -10.63 -1.33
N LEU A 110 10.15 -10.97 -0.18
CA LEU A 110 10.71 -10.64 1.12
C LEU A 110 12.02 -11.40 1.41
N GLU A 111 12.12 -12.66 0.98
CA GLU A 111 13.33 -13.48 1.09
C GLU A 111 14.48 -12.92 0.25
N THR A 112 14.19 -12.29 -0.90
CA THR A 112 15.19 -11.60 -1.72
C THR A 112 15.55 -10.19 -1.21
N GLY A 113 14.96 -9.76 -0.11
CA GLY A 113 15.25 -8.48 0.53
C GLY A 113 14.45 -7.29 0.00
N ALA A 114 13.41 -7.52 -0.82
CA ALA A 114 12.51 -6.46 -1.26
C ALA A 114 11.84 -5.79 -0.06
N LYS A 115 11.75 -4.45 -0.12
CA LYS A 115 11.11 -3.65 0.94
C LYS A 115 9.65 -3.39 0.61
N CYS A 116 8.81 -3.33 1.64
CA CYS A 116 7.38 -3.09 1.50
C CYS A 116 7.09 -1.81 0.71
N GLU A 117 7.84 -0.75 0.99
CA GLU A 117 7.69 0.56 0.37
C GLU A 117 7.98 0.57 -1.14
N GLY A 118 8.80 -0.38 -1.63
CA GLY A 118 9.09 -0.50 -3.06
C GLY A 118 7.84 -0.76 -3.91
N CYS A 119 6.84 -1.44 -3.34
CA CYS A 119 5.58 -1.76 -4.01
C CYS A 119 4.37 -1.01 -3.44
N HIS A 120 4.42 -0.65 -2.14
CA HIS A 120 3.30 -0.01 -1.45
C HIS A 120 3.48 1.49 -1.23
N GLY A 121 4.62 2.07 -1.66
CA GLY A 121 4.92 3.49 -1.43
C GLY A 121 5.26 3.81 0.03
N PRO A 122 5.39 5.09 0.40
CA PRO A 122 5.83 5.53 1.71
C PRO A 122 4.71 5.41 2.76
N VAL A 123 4.24 4.19 3.03
CA VAL A 123 3.13 3.86 3.94
C VAL A 123 3.30 4.51 5.31
N ALA A 124 4.54 4.53 5.83
CA ALA A 124 4.86 5.14 7.13
C ALA A 124 4.57 6.66 7.20
N ALA A 125 4.46 7.32 6.06
CA ALA A 125 4.14 8.75 6.00
C ALA A 125 2.64 9.04 5.80
N ARG A 126 1.78 8.00 5.70
CA ARG A 126 0.38 8.15 5.29
C ARG A 126 -0.61 8.02 6.44
N GLU A 127 -1.50 9.01 6.56
CA GLU A 127 -2.67 8.96 7.43
C GLU A 127 -3.77 8.09 6.82
N ALA A 128 -3.96 8.17 5.51
CA ALA A 128 -4.84 7.30 4.73
C ALA A 128 -4.07 6.77 3.51
N LEU A 129 -4.33 5.54 3.11
CA LEU A 129 -3.66 4.91 1.97
C LEU A 129 -4.50 5.03 0.69
N TRP A 130 -3.79 5.27 -0.41
CA TRP A 130 -4.31 5.14 -1.78
C TRP A 130 -3.26 4.42 -2.63
N LYS A 131 -3.63 4.03 -3.84
CA LYS A 131 -2.69 3.39 -4.76
C LYS A 131 -1.79 4.46 -5.40
N GLU A 132 -0.60 4.63 -4.87
CA GLU A 132 0.38 5.62 -5.33
C GLU A 132 1.56 5.00 -6.10
N THR A 133 1.77 3.69 -5.95
CA THR A 133 2.83 2.97 -6.66
C THR A 133 2.28 2.19 -7.84
N ASN A 134 2.98 2.26 -8.96
CA ASN A 134 2.64 1.49 -10.15
C ASN A 134 3.04 0.02 -9.96
N ILE A 135 2.05 -0.87 -9.90
CA ILE A 135 2.23 -2.34 -9.84
C ILE A 135 1.71 -3.02 -11.09
N SER A 136 1.78 -2.35 -12.25
CA SER A 136 1.48 -2.98 -13.53
C SER A 136 2.53 -4.03 -13.90
N MET A 137 2.19 -4.92 -14.84
CA MET A 137 3.13 -5.90 -15.38
C MET A 137 4.44 -5.25 -15.84
N GLY A 138 4.36 -4.11 -16.53
CA GLY A 138 5.55 -3.38 -16.98
C GLY A 138 6.44 -2.90 -15.83
N ALA A 139 5.84 -2.44 -14.73
CA ALA A 139 6.59 -2.02 -13.55
C ALA A 139 7.28 -3.20 -12.84
N CYS A 140 6.59 -4.35 -12.74
CA CYS A 140 7.17 -5.57 -12.21
C CYS A 140 8.35 -6.05 -13.07
N MET A 141 8.17 -6.11 -14.38
CA MET A 141 9.22 -6.52 -15.32
C MET A 141 10.43 -5.56 -15.29
N GLU A 142 10.23 -4.27 -15.11
CA GLU A 142 11.31 -3.30 -14.98
C GLU A 142 12.11 -3.53 -13.70
N CYS A 143 11.43 -3.70 -12.57
CA CYS A 143 12.08 -4.04 -11.30
C CYS A 143 12.87 -5.36 -11.41
N HIS A 144 12.31 -6.40 -12.05
CA HIS A 144 12.98 -7.67 -12.28
C HIS A 144 14.25 -7.50 -13.14
N ARG A 145 14.20 -6.69 -14.21
CA ARG A 145 15.39 -6.39 -15.03
C ARG A 145 16.50 -5.71 -14.21
N GLN A 146 16.13 -4.71 -13.41
CA GLN A 146 17.08 -3.98 -12.58
C GLN A 146 17.74 -4.88 -11.52
N ASN A 147 17.00 -5.87 -11.01
CA ASN A 147 17.48 -6.79 -9.98
C ASN A 147 17.95 -8.14 -10.55
N LYS A 148 18.08 -8.28 -11.87
CA LYS A 148 18.50 -9.50 -12.56
C LYS A 148 17.63 -10.72 -12.23
N ALA A 149 16.35 -10.48 -11.94
CA ALA A 149 15.34 -11.51 -11.73
C ALA A 149 14.69 -11.91 -13.06
N SER A 150 14.08 -13.09 -13.10
CA SER A 150 13.44 -13.60 -14.31
C SER A 150 12.22 -12.75 -14.72
N ASN A 151 12.07 -12.54 -16.02
CA ASN A 151 10.90 -11.99 -16.68
C ASN A 151 10.16 -13.02 -17.54
N ASP A 152 10.40 -14.31 -17.32
CA ASP A 152 9.70 -15.39 -18.00
C ASP A 152 8.20 -15.34 -17.65
N CYS A 153 7.34 -15.49 -18.65
CA CYS A 153 5.89 -15.38 -18.51
C CYS A 153 5.33 -16.36 -17.47
N THR A 154 5.87 -17.58 -17.43
CA THR A 154 5.41 -18.66 -16.56
C THR A 154 5.69 -18.41 -15.09
N TYR A 155 6.68 -17.54 -14.74
CA TYR A 155 6.95 -17.18 -13.36
C TYR A 155 5.80 -16.40 -12.70
N CYS A 156 5.03 -15.68 -13.51
CA CYS A 156 3.95 -14.83 -13.02
C CYS A 156 2.55 -15.34 -13.42
N HIS A 157 2.44 -16.12 -14.50
CA HIS A 157 1.15 -16.50 -15.09
C HIS A 157 0.83 -17.99 -15.01
N GLU A 158 1.71 -18.82 -14.45
CA GLU A 158 1.43 -20.23 -14.18
C GLU A 158 1.45 -20.51 -12.67
N ALA A 159 0.48 -21.27 -12.20
CA ALA A 159 0.45 -21.73 -10.82
C ALA A 159 1.64 -22.68 -10.58
N ARG A 160 2.48 -22.32 -9.63
CA ARG A 160 3.56 -23.19 -9.16
C ARG A 160 3.03 -24.01 -7.98
N GLN A 161 3.13 -25.32 -8.12
CA GLN A 161 2.81 -26.28 -7.06
C GLN A 161 3.90 -26.26 -5.99
#